data_5090790782ab36772f07d3700ef093a4
#
_entry.id   5090790782ab36772f07d3700ef093a4
#
_cell.length_a   1.000
_cell.length_b   1.000
_cell.length_c   1.000
_cell.angle_alpha   90.00
_cell.angle_beta   90.00
_cell.angle_gamma   90.00
#
_symmetry.space_group_name_H-M   'P 1'
#
loop_
_entity.id
_entity.type
_entity.pdbx_description
1 polymer ?
#
loop_
_entity_poly.entity_id
_entity_poly.type
_entity_poly.pdbx_seq_one_letter_code
_entity_poly.pdbx_strand_id
1 'polypeptide(L)'
;MKDIIDKVKQFQYTSLEFSDYNDISNSIICINNNESLFIYSIEDKKATIYWATNSKEDFFDGLKKTINLISQNQILKKAYIEFIPEYYISEMEDQGFMITNEWVDFWNNNLEIICLEQQNSLIIRSIKNSEYQIASEVTKSCKDYSRGYRGETAEWIKEWNESEKSYIFVAEMNNEIIGICCISLYGFESEKGINLWVREVAVKPSYHSKKIGLSLVAFAINWGNRNGAVRSFLACDIENIPAIKLYEGLGYKRKTGRGQINMEKIL
;
A
#
# COMPACT_ATOMS: atom_id res chain seq x y z
N MET A 1 -10.69 12.83 17.31
CA MET A 1 -9.93 11.77 16.58
C MET A 1 -8.82 11.12 17.43
N LYS A 2 -8.00 11.85 18.19
CA LYS A 2 -7.01 11.20 19.08
C LYS A 2 -7.63 10.16 20.00
N ASP A 3 -8.73 10.49 20.68
CA ASP A 3 -9.44 9.56 21.58
C ASP A 3 -9.98 8.32 20.86
N ILE A 4 -10.24 8.41 19.54
CA ILE A 4 -10.67 7.29 18.71
C ILE A 4 -9.50 6.32 18.49
N ILE A 5 -8.30 6.82 18.16
CA ILE A 5 -7.12 5.97 17.96
C ILE A 5 -6.77 5.18 19.22
N ASP A 6 -6.86 5.81 20.39
CA ASP A 6 -6.62 5.11 21.66
C ASP A 6 -7.68 4.04 21.94
N LYS A 7 -8.93 4.30 21.55
CA LYS A 7 -10.04 3.36 21.69
C LYS A 7 -9.93 2.15 20.76
N VAL A 8 -9.32 2.29 19.58
CA VAL A 8 -9.18 1.22 18.57
C VAL A 8 -8.51 -0.03 19.16
N LYS A 9 -7.55 0.14 20.05
CA LYS A 9 -6.83 -0.97 20.73
C LYS A 9 -7.72 -1.90 21.56
N GLN A 10 -8.97 -1.50 21.86
CA GLN A 10 -9.92 -2.28 22.64
C GLN A 10 -10.74 -3.24 21.77
N PHE A 11 -10.73 -3.09 20.45
CA PHE A 11 -11.48 -3.91 19.54
C PHE A 11 -10.67 -5.11 19.05
N GLN A 12 -11.37 -6.22 18.80
CA GLN A 12 -10.74 -7.46 18.33
C GLN A 12 -10.36 -7.38 16.86
N TYR A 13 -11.13 -6.67 16.05
CA TYR A 13 -10.94 -6.52 14.60
C TYR A 13 -11.01 -5.04 14.24
N THR A 14 -10.07 -4.57 13.43
CA THR A 14 -10.06 -3.17 13.01
C THR A 14 -9.27 -2.95 11.74
N SER A 15 -9.72 -1.99 10.90
CA SER A 15 -8.92 -1.44 9.81
C SER A 15 -8.11 -0.21 10.25
N LEU A 16 -8.45 0.39 11.37
CA LEU A 16 -7.90 1.67 11.84
C LEU A 16 -6.46 1.59 12.36
N GLU A 17 -5.98 0.39 12.72
CA GLU A 17 -4.58 0.21 13.13
C GLU A 17 -3.58 0.40 11.98
N PHE A 18 -4.09 0.35 10.74
CA PHE A 18 -3.31 0.53 9.51
C PHE A 18 -3.51 1.92 8.87
N SER A 19 -4.21 2.83 9.57
CA SER A 19 -4.52 4.17 9.06
C SER A 19 -3.74 5.23 9.83
N ASP A 20 -3.16 6.19 9.09
CA ASP A 20 -2.51 7.34 9.70
C ASP A 20 -3.55 8.36 10.22
N TYR A 21 -3.14 9.16 11.22
CA TYR A 21 -4.01 10.20 11.78
C TYR A 21 -4.52 11.17 10.71
N ASN A 22 -3.69 11.50 9.73
CA ASN A 22 -4.06 12.42 8.64
C ASN A 22 -5.18 11.87 7.77
N ASP A 23 -5.21 10.54 7.55
CA ASP A 23 -6.24 9.87 6.73
C ASP A 23 -7.63 9.98 7.36
N ILE A 24 -7.69 9.96 8.69
CA ILE A 24 -8.95 9.92 9.44
C ILE A 24 -9.31 11.23 10.12
N SER A 25 -8.42 12.24 10.12
CA SER A 25 -8.59 13.49 10.89
C SER A 25 -9.88 14.25 10.56
N ASN A 26 -10.33 14.19 9.30
CA ASN A 26 -11.54 14.85 8.79
C ASN A 26 -12.71 13.87 8.61
N SER A 27 -12.64 12.66 9.18
CA SER A 27 -13.70 11.66 9.04
C SER A 27 -14.94 12.00 9.86
N ILE A 28 -16.08 11.59 9.35
CA ILE A 28 -17.39 11.68 9.98
C ILE A 28 -17.61 10.42 10.81
N ILE A 29 -17.99 10.58 12.08
CA ILE A 29 -18.29 9.46 12.99
C ILE A 29 -19.72 9.02 12.76
N CYS A 30 -19.91 7.75 12.38
CA CYS A 30 -21.23 7.13 12.23
C CYS A 30 -21.65 6.39 13.50
N ILE A 31 -20.73 5.60 14.04
CA ILE A 31 -20.95 4.78 15.23
C ILE A 31 -19.72 4.90 16.12
N ASN A 32 -19.94 5.06 17.43
CA ASN A 32 -18.88 5.07 18.42
C ASN A 32 -19.45 4.56 19.77
N ASN A 33 -19.45 3.25 19.94
CA ASN A 33 -19.84 2.59 21.18
C ASN A 33 -18.81 1.53 21.59
N ASN A 34 -19.11 0.67 22.54
CA ASN A 34 -18.18 -0.34 23.04
C ASN A 34 -18.06 -1.58 22.14
N GLU A 35 -19.05 -1.83 21.28
CA GLU A 35 -19.15 -2.98 20.39
C GLU A 35 -18.58 -2.67 18.99
N SER A 36 -18.76 -1.40 18.54
CA SER A 36 -18.39 -1.01 17.19
C SER A 36 -18.03 0.47 17.06
N LEU A 37 -17.08 0.74 16.17
CA LEU A 37 -16.68 2.06 15.71
C LEU A 37 -16.70 2.06 14.20
N PHE A 38 -17.46 2.97 13.61
CA PHE A 38 -17.46 3.23 12.16
C PHE A 38 -17.32 4.72 11.91
N ILE A 39 -16.33 5.07 11.10
CA ILE A 39 -16.12 6.43 10.61
C ILE A 39 -15.92 6.40 9.10
N TYR A 40 -16.14 7.49 8.41
CA TYR A 40 -15.81 7.58 6.99
C TYR A 40 -15.26 8.96 6.61
N SER A 41 -14.33 8.98 5.66
CA SER A 41 -13.86 10.17 4.97
C SER A 41 -14.50 10.27 3.58
N ILE A 42 -14.52 11.48 3.01
CA ILE A 42 -15.08 11.74 1.68
C ILE A 42 -13.98 12.30 0.78
N GLU A 43 -13.77 11.65 -0.36
CA GLU A 43 -12.89 12.11 -1.43
C GLU A 43 -13.50 11.72 -2.78
N ASP A 44 -13.55 12.64 -3.74
CA ASP A 44 -14.01 12.40 -5.13
C ASP A 44 -15.34 11.63 -5.24
N LYS A 45 -16.34 12.01 -4.45
CA LYS A 45 -17.68 11.35 -4.39
C LYS A 45 -17.64 9.90 -3.89
N LYS A 46 -16.54 9.48 -3.26
CA LYS A 46 -16.34 8.19 -2.63
C LYS A 46 -16.29 8.37 -1.12
N ALA A 47 -16.99 7.53 -0.37
CA ALA A 47 -16.86 7.40 1.06
C ALA A 47 -15.88 6.25 1.36
N THR A 48 -14.75 6.53 2.02
CA THR A 48 -13.84 5.51 2.55
C THR A 48 -14.23 5.22 3.99
N ILE A 49 -14.64 3.98 4.26
CA ILE A 49 -15.12 3.53 5.58
C ILE A 49 -13.96 2.90 6.34
N TYR A 50 -13.74 3.37 7.56
CA TYR A 50 -12.84 2.77 8.54
C TYR A 50 -13.67 2.18 9.67
N TRP A 51 -13.24 1.05 10.20
CA TRP A 51 -14.05 0.29 11.13
C TRP A 51 -13.22 -0.40 12.22
N ALA A 52 -13.88 -0.64 13.38
CA ALA A 52 -13.38 -1.50 14.43
C ALA A 52 -14.56 -2.16 15.15
N THR A 53 -14.48 -3.47 15.42
CA THR A 53 -15.58 -4.26 16.02
C THR A 53 -15.06 -5.42 16.84
N ASN A 54 -15.90 -5.95 17.74
CA ASN A 54 -15.58 -7.09 18.56
C ASN A 54 -16.06 -8.42 17.96
N SER A 55 -17.01 -8.38 17.02
CA SER A 55 -17.58 -9.56 16.39
C SER A 55 -17.96 -9.32 14.93
N LYS A 56 -18.22 -10.41 14.22
CA LYS A 56 -18.75 -10.38 12.86
C LYS A 56 -20.15 -9.75 12.81
N GLU A 57 -20.99 -10.04 13.80
CA GLU A 57 -22.34 -9.50 13.92
C GLU A 57 -22.30 -7.97 14.10
N ASP A 58 -21.48 -7.48 15.02
CA ASP A 58 -21.28 -6.03 15.24
C ASP A 58 -20.76 -5.34 13.96
N PHE A 59 -19.91 -6.03 13.18
CA PHE A 59 -19.42 -5.50 11.91
C PHE A 59 -20.55 -5.30 10.91
N PHE A 60 -21.37 -6.32 10.65
CA PHE A 60 -22.44 -6.22 9.65
C PHE A 60 -23.56 -5.28 10.08
N ASP A 61 -23.91 -5.24 11.36
CA ASP A 61 -24.88 -4.28 11.90
C ASP A 61 -24.37 -2.83 11.78
N GLY A 62 -23.11 -2.61 12.10
CA GLY A 62 -22.45 -1.32 11.97
C GLY A 62 -22.33 -0.87 10.51
N LEU A 63 -21.90 -1.78 9.64
CA LEU A 63 -21.78 -1.52 8.20
C LEU A 63 -23.12 -1.13 7.59
N LYS A 64 -24.20 -1.87 7.89
CA LYS A 64 -25.54 -1.58 7.40
C LYS A 64 -26.01 -0.18 7.80
N LYS A 65 -25.82 0.22 9.06
CA LYS A 65 -26.16 1.57 9.56
C LYS A 65 -25.34 2.64 8.83
N THR A 66 -24.04 2.38 8.66
CA THR A 66 -23.10 3.29 8.00
C THR A 66 -23.48 3.48 6.52
N ILE A 67 -23.76 2.40 5.78
CA ILE A 67 -24.17 2.46 4.38
C ILE A 67 -25.50 3.22 4.23
N ASN A 68 -26.48 2.98 5.11
CA ASN A 68 -27.73 3.72 5.09
C ASN A 68 -27.53 5.23 5.28
N LEU A 69 -26.59 5.63 6.16
CA LEU A 69 -26.26 7.05 6.36
C LEU A 69 -25.57 7.64 5.14
N ILE A 70 -24.58 6.95 4.58
CA ILE A 70 -23.82 7.38 3.39
C ILE A 70 -24.76 7.52 2.17
N SER A 71 -25.70 6.58 1.99
CA SER A 71 -26.64 6.56 0.86
C SER A 71 -27.63 7.73 0.86
N GLN A 72 -27.85 8.40 2.00
CA GLN A 72 -28.65 9.63 2.07
C GLN A 72 -27.94 10.84 1.43
N ASN A 73 -26.62 10.78 1.29
CA ASN A 73 -25.84 11.83 0.65
C ASN A 73 -25.79 11.59 -0.88
N GLN A 74 -26.64 12.31 -1.63
CA GLN A 74 -26.75 12.18 -3.09
C GLN A 74 -25.46 12.48 -3.88
N ILE A 75 -24.48 13.13 -3.25
CA ILE A 75 -23.18 13.44 -3.87
C ILE A 75 -22.31 12.17 -3.94
N LEU A 76 -22.43 11.31 -2.93
CA LEU A 76 -21.62 10.08 -2.85
C LEU A 76 -22.14 9.06 -3.88
N LYS A 77 -21.19 8.39 -4.54
CA LYS A 77 -21.48 7.39 -5.59
C LYS A 77 -20.95 6.01 -5.23
N LYS A 78 -20.00 5.95 -4.32
CA LYS A 78 -19.31 4.73 -3.92
C LYS A 78 -19.03 4.72 -2.42
N ALA A 79 -19.15 3.55 -1.82
CA ALA A 79 -18.62 3.23 -0.50
C ALA A 79 -17.45 2.26 -0.68
N TYR A 80 -16.28 2.58 -0.12
CA TYR A 80 -15.07 1.78 -0.16
C TYR A 80 -14.65 1.41 1.26
N ILE A 81 -14.20 0.18 1.46
CA ILE A 81 -13.83 -0.35 2.77
C ILE A 81 -12.63 -1.28 2.63
N GLU A 82 -11.69 -1.17 3.55
CA GLU A 82 -10.43 -1.91 3.54
C GLU A 82 -10.36 -2.96 4.66
N PHE A 83 -9.40 -3.89 4.51
CA PHE A 83 -9.07 -4.91 5.51
C PHE A 83 -10.26 -5.83 5.85
N ILE A 84 -10.99 -6.26 4.81
CA ILE A 84 -12.12 -7.19 5.01
C ILE A 84 -11.57 -8.60 5.30
N PRO A 85 -11.95 -9.21 6.45
CA PRO A 85 -11.60 -10.60 6.73
C PRO A 85 -12.15 -11.56 5.66
N GLU A 86 -11.36 -12.57 5.29
CA GLU A 86 -11.72 -13.53 4.24
C GLU A 86 -13.11 -14.14 4.45
N TYR A 87 -13.44 -14.49 5.69
CA TYR A 87 -14.73 -15.11 6.05
C TYR A 87 -15.91 -14.13 6.11
N TYR A 88 -15.72 -12.84 5.78
CA TYR A 88 -16.80 -11.85 5.58
C TYR A 88 -17.17 -11.67 4.10
N ILE A 89 -16.34 -12.12 3.16
CA ILE A 89 -16.46 -11.79 1.73
C ILE A 89 -17.82 -12.17 1.17
N SER A 90 -18.29 -13.41 1.40
CA SER A 90 -19.57 -13.87 0.86
C SER A 90 -20.74 -12.99 1.28
N GLU A 91 -20.79 -12.61 2.56
CA GLU A 91 -21.85 -11.74 3.08
C GLU A 91 -21.70 -10.28 2.62
N MET A 92 -20.49 -9.83 2.36
CA MET A 92 -20.24 -8.52 1.73
C MET A 92 -20.72 -8.51 0.28
N GLU A 93 -20.46 -9.58 -0.49
CA GLU A 93 -20.94 -9.76 -1.86
C GLU A 93 -22.47 -9.81 -1.91
N ASP A 94 -23.12 -10.51 -0.98
CA ASP A 94 -24.58 -10.54 -0.83
C ASP A 94 -25.17 -9.14 -0.56
N GLN A 95 -24.41 -8.25 0.06
CA GLN A 95 -24.77 -6.85 0.27
C GLN A 95 -24.39 -5.93 -0.90
N GLY A 96 -23.87 -6.48 -2.00
CA GLY A 96 -23.54 -5.77 -3.23
C GLY A 96 -22.17 -5.10 -3.22
N PHE A 97 -21.27 -5.52 -2.33
CA PHE A 97 -19.86 -5.14 -2.41
C PHE A 97 -19.11 -6.04 -3.39
N MET A 98 -18.09 -5.50 -4.03
CA MET A 98 -17.18 -6.23 -4.93
C MET A 98 -15.75 -6.02 -4.49
N ILE A 99 -14.92 -7.06 -4.60
CA ILE A 99 -13.49 -6.94 -4.34
C ILE A 99 -12.86 -6.02 -5.39
N THR A 100 -12.19 -4.97 -4.93
CA THR A 100 -11.48 -4.03 -5.80
C THR A 100 -10.01 -4.40 -5.98
N ASN A 101 -9.37 -4.85 -4.92
CA ASN A 101 -7.98 -5.29 -4.92
C ASN A 101 -7.70 -6.19 -3.70
N GLU A 102 -6.65 -6.98 -3.83
CA GLU A 102 -6.11 -7.81 -2.76
C GLU A 102 -4.60 -7.68 -2.72
N TRP A 103 -4.07 -7.03 -1.67
CA TRP A 103 -2.64 -6.84 -1.47
C TRP A 103 -2.06 -8.02 -0.70
N VAL A 104 -1.16 -8.76 -1.32
CA VAL A 104 -0.53 -9.94 -0.75
C VAL A 104 0.92 -9.65 -0.40
N ASP A 105 1.31 -10.11 0.79
CA ASP A 105 2.68 -9.99 1.29
C ASP A 105 3.62 -10.95 0.55
N PHE A 106 4.78 -10.42 0.17
CA PHE A 106 5.89 -11.18 -0.35
C PHE A 106 7.14 -10.97 0.52
N TRP A 107 7.81 -12.05 0.84
CA TRP A 107 9.00 -12.06 1.68
C TRP A 107 10.18 -12.69 0.97
N ASN A 108 11.34 -12.06 1.05
CA ASN A 108 12.64 -12.66 0.82
C ASN A 108 13.35 -12.76 2.18
N ASN A 109 13.44 -13.96 2.74
CA ASN A 109 13.96 -14.21 4.08
C ASN A 109 15.48 -14.41 4.12
N ASN A 110 16.15 -14.34 2.99
CA ASN A 110 17.62 -14.46 2.88
C ASN A 110 18.10 -13.54 1.76
N LEU A 111 18.42 -12.29 2.11
CA LEU A 111 18.89 -11.32 1.15
C LEU A 111 20.31 -11.63 0.72
N GLU A 112 20.47 -12.01 -0.54
CA GLU A 112 21.74 -12.18 -1.20
C GLU A 112 21.98 -11.07 -2.22
N ILE A 113 23.26 -10.83 -2.53
CA ILE A 113 23.64 -9.86 -3.57
C ILE A 113 23.20 -10.39 -4.94
N ILE A 114 22.41 -9.58 -5.65
CA ILE A 114 21.90 -9.89 -6.98
C ILE A 114 22.82 -9.26 -8.02
N CYS A 115 23.40 -10.09 -8.86
CA CYS A 115 24.21 -9.65 -10.00
C CYS A 115 23.31 -9.62 -11.24
N LEU A 116 23.06 -8.44 -11.79
CA LEU A 116 22.39 -8.26 -13.07
C LEU A 116 23.37 -7.76 -14.11
N GLU A 117 23.13 -8.12 -15.37
CA GLU A 117 23.84 -7.50 -16.50
C GLU A 117 23.56 -5.99 -16.53
N GLN A 118 24.61 -5.20 -16.56
CA GLN A 118 24.50 -3.74 -16.59
C GLN A 118 23.93 -3.28 -17.94
N GLN A 119 22.86 -2.50 -17.91
CA GLN A 119 22.33 -1.86 -19.12
C GLN A 119 23.11 -0.55 -19.37
N ASN A 120 23.75 -0.44 -20.52
CA ASN A 120 24.72 0.62 -20.82
C ASN A 120 24.20 2.07 -20.69
N SER A 121 22.88 2.30 -20.69
CA SER A 121 22.29 3.64 -20.59
C SER A 121 21.46 3.84 -19.33
N LEU A 122 21.35 2.82 -18.46
CA LEU A 122 20.57 2.89 -17.22
C LEU A 122 21.44 3.25 -16.04
N ILE A 123 21.10 4.34 -15.36
CA ILE A 123 21.72 4.77 -14.09
C ILE A 123 20.68 4.66 -12.99
N ILE A 124 21.02 3.97 -11.89
CA ILE A 124 20.22 3.96 -10.68
C ILE A 124 20.96 4.69 -9.59
N ARG A 125 20.31 5.69 -9.00
CA ARG A 125 20.91 6.57 -8.00
C ARG A 125 19.85 7.06 -6.99
N SER A 126 20.30 7.65 -5.88
CA SER A 126 19.40 8.36 -4.98
C SER A 126 18.72 9.54 -5.66
N ILE A 127 17.49 9.81 -5.27
CA ILE A 127 16.72 10.99 -5.73
C ILE A 127 17.38 12.29 -5.23
N LYS A 128 17.25 13.36 -5.99
CA LYS A 128 17.63 14.73 -5.57
C LYS A 128 16.39 15.49 -5.12
N ASN A 129 16.55 16.45 -4.22
CA ASN A 129 15.42 17.25 -3.69
C ASN A 129 14.61 17.98 -4.78
N SER A 130 15.25 18.34 -5.89
CA SER A 130 14.57 18.98 -7.02
C SER A 130 13.73 18.03 -7.90
N GLU A 131 13.74 16.73 -7.62
CA GLU A 131 13.17 15.70 -8.51
C GLU A 131 11.85 15.11 -7.97
N TYR A 132 11.35 15.55 -6.81
CA TYR A 132 10.14 15.00 -6.19
C TYR A 132 8.90 15.10 -7.09
N GLN A 133 8.75 16.21 -7.80
CA GLN A 133 7.63 16.40 -8.75
C GLN A 133 7.70 15.41 -9.91
N ILE A 134 8.88 15.22 -10.50
CA ILE A 134 9.08 14.27 -11.61
C ILE A 134 8.84 12.84 -11.13
N ALA A 135 9.31 12.49 -9.94
CA ALA A 135 9.08 11.18 -9.32
C ALA A 135 7.58 10.93 -9.07
N SER A 136 6.82 11.93 -8.60
CA SER A 136 5.36 11.88 -8.48
C SER A 136 4.69 11.57 -9.81
N GLU A 137 5.10 12.23 -10.89
CA GLU A 137 4.58 12.01 -12.25
C GLU A 137 4.84 10.58 -12.73
N VAL A 138 6.02 10.01 -12.42
CA VAL A 138 6.34 8.61 -12.71
C VAL A 138 5.36 7.68 -11.99
N THR A 139 5.15 7.85 -10.68
CA THR A 139 4.21 7.00 -9.92
C THR A 139 2.80 7.12 -10.47
N LYS A 140 2.29 8.33 -10.68
CA LYS A 140 0.94 8.59 -11.20
C LYS A 140 0.71 8.05 -12.61
N SER A 141 1.77 7.96 -13.43
CA SER A 141 1.67 7.37 -14.76
C SER A 141 1.34 5.87 -14.74
N CYS A 142 1.52 5.22 -13.59
CA CYS A 142 1.28 3.78 -13.39
C CYS A 142 -0.11 3.45 -12.79
N LYS A 143 -0.97 4.44 -12.54
CA LYS A 143 -2.26 4.28 -11.83
C LYS A 143 -3.19 3.21 -12.42
N ASP A 144 -3.13 2.94 -13.72
CA ASP A 144 -4.00 2.00 -14.41
C ASP A 144 -3.37 0.59 -14.56
N TYR A 145 -2.17 0.37 -14.00
CA TYR A 145 -1.41 -0.88 -14.15
C TYR A 145 -1.49 -1.80 -12.94
N SER A 146 -2.07 -1.35 -11.83
CA SER A 146 -2.34 -2.17 -10.66
C SER A 146 -3.63 -1.71 -10.00
N ARG A 147 -4.49 -2.64 -9.60
CA ARG A 147 -5.75 -2.33 -8.93
C ARG A 147 -5.47 -1.61 -7.61
N GLY A 148 -6.30 -0.60 -7.31
CA GLY A 148 -6.15 0.20 -6.08
C GLY A 148 -4.94 1.15 -6.06
N TYR A 149 -4.05 1.10 -7.06
CA TYR A 149 -2.89 1.97 -7.14
C TYR A 149 -3.24 3.34 -7.73
N ARG A 150 -2.78 4.42 -7.09
CA ARG A 150 -3.06 5.81 -7.51
C ARG A 150 -1.82 6.61 -7.88
N GLY A 151 -0.65 6.14 -7.44
CA GLY A 151 0.59 6.93 -7.45
C GLY A 151 0.66 7.88 -6.25
N GLU A 152 1.83 8.46 -6.04
CA GLU A 152 2.14 9.27 -4.87
C GLU A 152 2.26 10.75 -5.22
N THR A 153 1.98 11.64 -4.27
CA THR A 153 2.17 13.09 -4.45
C THR A 153 3.64 13.47 -4.28
N ALA A 154 4.03 14.66 -4.76
CA ALA A 154 5.37 15.17 -4.57
C ALA A 154 5.68 15.42 -3.09
N GLU A 155 4.66 15.83 -2.31
CA GLU A 155 4.73 16.06 -0.87
C GLU A 155 5.02 14.73 -0.15
N TRP A 156 4.26 13.67 -0.48
CA TRP A 156 4.47 12.34 0.10
C TRP A 156 5.89 11.81 -0.21
N ILE A 157 6.35 11.96 -1.46
CA ILE A 157 7.70 11.53 -1.87
C ILE A 157 8.77 12.29 -1.08
N LYS A 158 8.57 13.61 -0.87
CA LYS A 158 9.46 14.41 -0.05
C LYS A 158 9.47 13.94 1.40
N GLU A 159 8.30 13.80 2.02
CA GLU A 159 8.15 13.33 3.40
C GLU A 159 8.78 11.94 3.60
N TRP A 160 8.57 11.04 2.64
CA TRP A 160 9.21 9.72 2.65
C TRP A 160 10.73 9.81 2.63
N ASN A 161 11.29 10.65 1.74
CA ASN A 161 12.74 10.81 1.61
C ASN A 161 13.39 11.51 2.82
N GLU A 162 12.62 12.33 3.54
CA GLU A 162 13.04 13.02 4.77
C GLU A 162 12.83 12.18 6.04
N SER A 163 12.06 11.07 5.94
CA SER A 163 11.77 10.18 7.05
C SER A 163 13.00 9.35 7.44
N GLU A 164 13.14 9.08 8.73
CA GLU A 164 14.26 8.30 9.25
C GLU A 164 14.30 6.90 8.62
N LYS A 165 15.49 6.45 8.20
CA LYS A 165 15.72 5.14 7.57
C LYS A 165 14.92 4.88 6.30
N SER A 166 14.37 5.91 5.67
CA SER A 166 13.69 5.85 4.38
C SER A 166 14.56 6.40 3.27
N TYR A 167 14.50 5.81 2.08
CA TYR A 167 15.36 6.15 0.95
C TYR A 167 14.59 6.00 -0.34
N ILE A 168 14.95 6.82 -1.34
CA ILE A 168 14.36 6.74 -2.67
C ILE A 168 15.45 6.62 -3.72
N PHE A 169 15.31 5.62 -4.57
CA PHE A 169 16.15 5.43 -5.75
C PHE A 169 15.36 5.73 -7.01
N VAL A 170 16.01 6.37 -7.96
CA VAL A 170 15.46 6.65 -9.28
C VAL A 170 16.25 5.94 -10.36
N ALA A 171 15.56 5.46 -11.37
CA ALA A 171 16.13 4.96 -12.61
C ALA A 171 16.14 6.11 -13.62
N GLU A 172 17.33 6.45 -14.11
CA GLU A 172 17.55 7.50 -15.10
C GLU A 172 18.09 6.89 -16.40
N MET A 173 17.53 7.29 -17.53
CA MET A 173 18.00 6.93 -18.86
C MET A 173 17.91 8.14 -19.77
N ASN A 174 18.99 8.47 -20.48
CA ASN A 174 19.07 9.64 -21.37
C ASN A 174 18.68 10.97 -20.70
N ASN A 175 19.09 11.18 -19.44
CA ASN A 175 18.75 12.31 -18.60
C ASN A 175 17.24 12.43 -18.24
N GLU A 176 16.48 11.36 -18.42
CA GLU A 176 15.07 11.28 -18.02
C GLU A 176 14.92 10.32 -16.84
N ILE A 177 14.20 10.71 -15.79
CA ILE A 177 13.76 9.80 -14.72
C ILE A 177 12.58 8.99 -15.24
N ILE A 178 12.78 7.68 -15.32
CA ILE A 178 11.85 6.73 -15.90
C ILE A 178 11.31 5.71 -14.90
N GLY A 179 11.85 5.68 -13.69
CA GLY A 179 11.39 4.78 -12.64
C GLY A 179 11.81 5.26 -11.26
N ILE A 180 11.13 4.78 -10.24
CA ILE A 180 11.33 5.08 -8.83
C ILE A 180 11.18 3.81 -7.99
N CYS A 181 11.94 3.72 -6.90
CA CYS A 181 11.80 2.72 -5.86
C CYS A 181 11.96 3.39 -4.49
N CYS A 182 10.90 3.37 -3.66
CA CYS A 182 10.92 3.86 -2.29
C CYS A 182 11.11 2.70 -1.34
N ILE A 183 12.07 2.81 -0.44
CA ILE A 183 12.41 1.78 0.54
C ILE A 183 12.52 2.35 1.95
N SER A 184 12.40 1.49 2.95
CA SER A 184 12.71 1.80 4.34
C SER A 184 13.38 0.61 5.02
N LEU A 185 14.25 0.91 6.00
CA LEU A 185 14.85 -0.09 6.89
C LEU A 185 14.16 -0.03 8.25
N TYR A 186 13.76 -1.16 8.80
CA TYR A 186 13.14 -1.26 10.12
C TYR A 186 13.53 -2.55 10.85
N GLY A 187 13.16 -2.65 12.13
CA GLY A 187 13.43 -3.85 12.93
C GLY A 187 14.86 -3.94 13.43
N PHE A 188 15.53 -2.81 13.67
CA PHE A 188 16.91 -2.74 14.18
C PHE A 188 17.08 -3.45 15.51
N GLU A 189 16.04 -3.45 16.37
CA GLU A 189 16.04 -4.13 17.67
C GLU A 189 15.44 -5.55 17.60
N SER A 190 15.11 -6.04 16.39
CA SER A 190 14.48 -7.33 16.21
C SER A 190 15.54 -8.45 16.23
N GLU A 191 15.30 -9.53 16.99
CA GLU A 191 16.10 -10.75 16.92
C GLU A 191 16.13 -11.37 15.51
N LYS A 192 15.13 -11.07 14.68
CA LYS A 192 15.06 -11.52 13.27
C LYS A 192 15.91 -10.66 12.33
N GLY A 193 16.61 -9.64 12.86
CA GLY A 193 17.44 -8.71 12.11
C GLY A 193 16.66 -7.63 11.33
N ILE A 194 17.42 -6.77 10.68
CA ILE A 194 16.91 -5.62 9.93
C ILE A 194 16.13 -6.09 8.70
N ASN A 195 14.97 -5.46 8.47
CA ASN A 195 14.16 -5.65 7.30
C ASN A 195 14.34 -4.50 6.31
N LEU A 196 14.41 -4.84 5.03
CA LEU A 196 14.21 -3.92 3.93
C LEU A 196 12.73 -3.96 3.51
N TRP A 197 12.00 -2.88 3.68
CA TRP A 197 10.67 -2.72 3.10
C TRP A 197 10.78 -2.03 1.75
N VAL A 198 10.35 -2.70 0.69
CA VAL A 198 10.16 -2.10 -0.63
C VAL A 198 8.71 -1.61 -0.69
N ARG A 199 8.51 -0.29 -0.41
CA ARG A 199 7.19 0.32 -0.24
C ARG A 199 6.55 0.66 -1.58
N GLU A 200 7.34 1.15 -2.54
CA GLU A 200 6.85 1.63 -3.82
C GLU A 200 7.81 1.29 -4.95
N VAL A 201 7.29 0.80 -6.05
CA VAL A 201 8.05 0.60 -7.29
C VAL A 201 7.19 1.02 -8.48
N ALA A 202 7.62 2.03 -9.19
CA ALA A 202 6.96 2.48 -10.41
C ALA A 202 7.95 2.70 -11.54
N VAL A 203 7.55 2.33 -12.76
CA VAL A 203 8.31 2.55 -14.00
C VAL A 203 7.36 3.11 -15.04
N LYS A 204 7.74 4.20 -15.72
CA LYS A 204 6.91 4.79 -16.79
C LYS A 204 6.46 3.71 -17.77
N PRO A 205 5.18 3.68 -18.19
CA PRO A 205 4.62 2.64 -19.06
C PRO A 205 5.40 2.42 -20.37
N SER A 206 5.93 3.49 -20.95
CA SER A 206 6.77 3.43 -22.18
C SER A 206 8.07 2.66 -21.99
N TYR A 207 8.46 2.38 -20.74
CA TYR A 207 9.67 1.65 -20.37
C TYR A 207 9.36 0.29 -19.73
N HIS A 208 8.10 -0.15 -19.70
CA HIS A 208 7.74 -1.48 -19.24
C HIS A 208 8.40 -2.57 -20.11
N SER A 209 8.55 -3.76 -19.55
CA SER A 209 9.20 -4.93 -20.18
C SER A 209 10.68 -4.74 -20.58
N LYS A 210 11.32 -3.63 -20.21
CA LYS A 210 12.75 -3.34 -20.43
C LYS A 210 13.62 -3.66 -19.21
N LYS A 211 13.14 -4.47 -18.27
CA LYS A 211 13.83 -4.89 -17.04
C LYS A 211 14.20 -3.73 -16.08
N ILE A 212 13.64 -2.52 -16.26
CA ILE A 212 13.95 -1.36 -15.40
C ILE A 212 13.49 -1.60 -13.96
N GLY A 213 12.26 -2.11 -13.77
CA GLY A 213 11.75 -2.46 -12.44
C GLY A 213 12.61 -3.55 -11.76
N LEU A 214 13.05 -4.56 -12.52
CA LEU A 214 13.96 -5.59 -12.03
C LEU A 214 15.28 -4.97 -11.53
N SER A 215 15.87 -4.06 -12.30
CA SER A 215 17.12 -3.38 -11.94
C SER A 215 16.95 -2.49 -10.71
N LEU A 216 15.83 -1.76 -10.59
CA LEU A 216 15.51 -0.93 -9.42
C LEU A 216 15.40 -1.75 -8.14
N VAL A 217 14.61 -2.84 -8.16
CA VAL A 217 14.42 -3.69 -6.98
C VAL A 217 15.70 -4.43 -6.62
N ALA A 218 16.45 -4.95 -7.59
CA ALA A 218 17.75 -5.58 -7.34
C ALA A 218 18.75 -4.58 -6.74
N PHE A 219 18.78 -3.33 -7.22
CA PHE A 219 19.58 -2.27 -6.63
C PHE A 219 19.20 -2.01 -5.17
N ALA A 220 17.88 -1.90 -4.88
CA ALA A 220 17.36 -1.71 -3.54
C ALA A 220 17.72 -2.87 -2.60
N ILE A 221 17.60 -4.12 -3.07
CA ILE A 221 18.01 -5.33 -2.32
C ILE A 221 19.52 -5.28 -2.01
N ASN A 222 20.35 -5.00 -3.01
CA ASN A 222 21.79 -4.92 -2.85
C ASN A 222 22.19 -3.80 -1.89
N TRP A 223 21.51 -2.67 -1.98
CA TRP A 223 21.73 -1.55 -1.07
C TRP A 223 21.30 -1.92 0.35
N GLY A 224 20.12 -2.51 0.54
CA GLY A 224 19.61 -2.97 1.83
C GLY A 224 20.55 -4.00 2.48
N ASN A 225 21.01 -5.01 1.73
CA ASN A 225 21.96 -6.00 2.21
C ASN A 225 23.26 -5.36 2.71
N ARG A 226 23.86 -4.42 1.95
CA ARG A 226 25.07 -3.67 2.36
C ARG A 226 24.84 -2.79 3.59
N ASN A 227 23.60 -2.42 3.89
CA ASN A 227 23.19 -1.65 5.06
C ASN A 227 22.63 -2.52 6.19
N GLY A 228 22.89 -3.83 6.14
CA GLY A 228 22.61 -4.77 7.23
C GLY A 228 21.24 -5.42 7.19
N ALA A 229 20.41 -5.17 6.17
CA ALA A 229 19.17 -5.90 6.01
C ALA A 229 19.45 -7.38 5.67
N VAL A 230 18.80 -8.27 6.40
CA VAL A 230 18.95 -9.74 6.23
C VAL A 230 17.76 -10.35 5.51
N ARG A 231 16.65 -9.62 5.43
CA ARG A 231 15.42 -10.02 4.74
C ARG A 231 14.70 -8.81 4.18
N SER A 232 13.79 -9.05 3.26
CA SER A 232 12.98 -8.00 2.64
C SER A 232 11.51 -8.37 2.55
N PHE A 233 10.68 -7.34 2.56
CA PHE A 233 9.23 -7.41 2.49
C PHE A 233 8.71 -6.42 1.45
N LEU A 234 7.65 -6.80 0.76
CA LEU A 234 6.80 -5.94 -0.06
C LEU A 234 5.38 -6.49 -0.11
N ALA A 235 4.42 -5.65 -0.47
CA ALA A 235 3.06 -6.07 -0.80
C ALA A 235 2.77 -5.80 -2.28
N CYS A 236 1.98 -6.67 -2.91
CA CYS A 236 1.60 -6.54 -4.32
C CYS A 236 0.15 -6.99 -4.52
N ASP A 237 -0.60 -6.30 -5.39
CA ASP A 237 -1.92 -6.78 -5.79
C ASP A 237 -1.81 -8.14 -6.48
N ILE A 238 -2.67 -9.09 -6.08
CA ILE A 238 -2.62 -10.50 -6.54
C ILE A 238 -2.83 -10.63 -8.06
N GLU A 239 -3.43 -9.65 -8.71
CA GLU A 239 -3.63 -9.65 -10.17
C GLU A 239 -2.51 -8.92 -10.92
N ASN A 240 -1.56 -8.30 -10.23
CA ASN A 240 -0.39 -7.69 -10.87
C ASN A 240 0.65 -8.75 -11.23
N ILE A 241 0.29 -9.64 -12.16
CA ILE A 241 1.13 -10.77 -12.58
C ILE A 241 2.54 -10.35 -13.04
N PRO A 242 2.72 -9.23 -13.79
CA PRO A 242 4.06 -8.78 -14.16
C PRO A 242 4.96 -8.45 -12.96
N ALA A 243 4.43 -7.78 -11.94
CA ALA A 243 5.17 -7.44 -10.72
C ALA A 243 5.44 -8.70 -9.89
N ILE A 244 4.47 -9.60 -9.74
CA ILE A 244 4.64 -10.87 -9.02
C ILE A 244 5.81 -11.68 -9.62
N LYS A 245 5.84 -11.86 -10.95
CA LYS A 245 6.92 -12.58 -11.62
C LYS A 245 8.28 -11.92 -11.42
N LEU A 246 8.32 -10.59 -11.39
CA LEU A 246 9.53 -9.83 -11.10
C LEU A 246 10.03 -10.14 -9.69
N TYR A 247 9.15 -10.07 -8.69
CA TYR A 247 9.51 -10.29 -7.29
C TYR A 247 9.91 -11.75 -7.03
N GLU A 248 9.17 -12.71 -7.56
CA GLU A 248 9.51 -14.14 -7.49
C GLU A 248 10.89 -14.42 -8.12
N GLY A 249 11.20 -13.80 -9.26
CA GLY A 249 12.49 -13.89 -9.91
C GLY A 249 13.65 -13.31 -9.09
N LEU A 250 13.37 -12.44 -8.11
CA LEU A 250 14.32 -11.87 -7.14
C LEU A 250 14.33 -12.62 -5.79
N GLY A 251 13.68 -13.79 -5.72
CA GLY A 251 13.70 -14.65 -4.53
C GLY A 251 12.61 -14.34 -3.50
N TYR A 252 11.67 -13.43 -3.79
CA TYR A 252 10.51 -13.24 -2.92
C TYR A 252 9.54 -14.41 -3.04
N LYS A 253 8.93 -14.77 -1.94
CA LYS A 253 7.89 -15.81 -1.85
C LYS A 253 6.62 -15.19 -1.26
N ARG A 254 5.50 -15.50 -1.89
CA ARG A 254 4.19 -15.09 -1.40
C ARG A 254 3.90 -15.72 -0.03
N LYS A 255 3.37 -14.93 0.90
CA LYS A 255 2.82 -15.43 2.15
C LYS A 255 1.58 -16.29 1.85
N THR A 256 1.42 -17.38 2.58
CA THR A 256 0.26 -18.27 2.45
C THR A 256 -1.02 -17.59 2.94
N GLY A 257 -2.15 -17.93 2.33
CA GLY A 257 -3.46 -17.34 2.64
C GLY A 257 -3.78 -16.12 1.78
N ARG A 258 -4.91 -15.49 2.10
CA ARG A 258 -5.33 -14.24 1.46
C ARG A 258 -4.60 -13.05 2.08
N GLY A 259 -4.55 -11.96 1.34
CA GLY A 259 -3.92 -10.73 1.77
C GLY A 259 -4.92 -9.72 2.35
N GLN A 260 -4.56 -8.43 2.27
CA GLN A 260 -5.47 -7.34 2.57
C GLN A 260 -6.51 -7.25 1.46
N ILE A 261 -7.77 -7.51 1.79
CA ILE A 261 -8.89 -7.48 0.85
C ILE A 261 -9.63 -6.16 1.03
N ASN A 262 -9.76 -5.42 -0.07
CA ASN A 262 -10.50 -4.16 -0.11
C ASN A 262 -11.71 -4.32 -1.03
N MET A 263 -12.84 -3.74 -0.62
CA MET A 263 -14.10 -3.88 -1.33
C MET A 263 -14.78 -2.54 -1.57
N GLU A 264 -15.56 -2.44 -2.63
CA GLU A 264 -16.39 -1.25 -2.89
C GLU A 264 -17.81 -1.65 -3.24
N LYS A 265 -18.75 -0.73 -2.97
CA LYS A 265 -20.14 -0.81 -3.34
C LYS A 265 -20.55 0.47 -4.06
N ILE A 266 -21.29 0.34 -5.16
CA ILE A 266 -21.98 1.46 -5.81
C ILE A 266 -23.24 1.80 -4.98
N LEU A 267 -23.42 3.08 -4.68
CA LEU A 267 -24.51 3.60 -3.84
C LEU A 267 -25.74 3.99 -4.67
#